data_be51686a1c2a46b7e4cceb7d56588977
#
_entry.id   be51686a1c2a46b7e4cceb7d56588977
#
_cell.length_a   1.000
_cell.length_b   1.000
_cell.length_c   1.000
_cell.angle_alpha   90.00
_cell.angle_beta   90.00
_cell.angle_gamma   90.00
#
_symmetry.space_group_name_H-M   'P 1'
#
loop_
_entity.id
_entity.type
_entity.pdbx_description
1 polymer ?
#
loop_
_entity_poly.entity_id
_entity_poly.type
_entity_poly.pdbx_seq_one_letter_code
_entity_poly.pdbx_strand_id
1 'polypeptide(L)'
;NPMQPLHREEDVLELVIRDLTYAVENLPEVATAKGRVNAWGAKGMLAKVYLARSGWKGGTRDNADLEKAKELAADVINNSGISLYENYEDLFKYKHNNNPESLIAMQWVPLGDWGVCNTLLADLAGNSKMTGGVNVWSSYQASIDMLQQYELGDTIRRNATFCTPGTYYSYICIADGGYTYDGAT
;
A
#
# COMPACT_ATOMS: atom_id res chain seq x y z
N ASN A 1 32.02 1.34 -4.94
CA ASN A 1 30.90 0.99 -5.82
C ASN A 1 31.18 1.61 -7.19
N PRO A 2 31.29 0.83 -8.25
CA PRO A 2 31.38 1.42 -9.58
C PRO A 2 30.14 2.31 -9.78
N MET A 3 30.36 3.54 -10.18
CA MET A 3 29.25 4.44 -10.50
C MET A 3 28.44 3.79 -11.64
N GLN A 4 27.19 3.48 -11.37
CA GLN A 4 26.27 2.99 -12.38
C GLN A 4 26.01 4.14 -13.37
N PRO A 5 26.10 3.90 -14.67
CA PRO A 5 25.72 4.91 -15.65
C PRO A 5 24.24 5.27 -15.51
N LEU A 6 23.92 6.53 -15.76
CA LEU A 6 22.53 6.94 -15.87
C LEU A 6 21.91 6.27 -17.11
N HIS A 7 20.84 5.52 -16.88
CA HIS A 7 20.03 4.94 -17.96
C HIS A 7 18.86 5.87 -18.28
N ARG A 8 18.35 5.80 -19.48
CA ARG A 8 17.11 6.49 -19.83
C ARG A 8 15.95 5.83 -19.11
N GLU A 9 14.98 6.62 -18.74
CA GLU A 9 13.79 6.12 -18.03
C GLU A 9 13.02 5.08 -18.83
N GLU A 10 12.98 5.26 -20.16
CA GLU A 10 12.37 4.29 -21.08
C GLU A 10 13.04 2.92 -20.97
N ASP A 11 14.38 2.87 -20.96
CA ASP A 11 15.14 1.63 -20.86
C ASP A 11 14.84 0.90 -19.52
N VAL A 12 14.67 1.66 -18.44
CA VAL A 12 14.29 1.11 -17.13
C VAL A 12 12.87 0.58 -17.14
N LEU A 13 11.91 1.31 -17.71
CA LEU A 13 10.53 0.87 -17.82
C LEU A 13 10.39 -0.39 -18.69
N GLU A 14 11.13 -0.46 -19.80
CA GLU A 14 11.16 -1.64 -20.66
C GLU A 14 11.72 -2.87 -19.92
N LEU A 15 12.78 -2.69 -19.14
CA LEU A 15 13.33 -3.75 -18.27
C LEU A 15 12.27 -4.25 -17.28
N VAL A 16 11.61 -3.33 -16.57
CA VAL A 16 10.58 -3.67 -15.55
C VAL A 16 9.41 -4.41 -16.21
N ILE A 17 8.94 -3.96 -17.38
CA ILE A 17 7.85 -4.61 -18.10
C ILE A 17 8.24 -6.02 -18.53
N ARG A 18 9.45 -6.20 -19.08
CA ARG A 18 9.95 -7.51 -19.48
C ARG A 18 10.02 -8.47 -18.29
N ASP A 19 10.58 -8.02 -17.16
CA ASP A 19 10.75 -8.85 -15.99
C ASP A 19 9.41 -9.19 -15.32
N LEU A 20 8.46 -8.25 -15.27
CA LEU A 20 7.10 -8.51 -14.77
C LEU A 20 6.32 -9.43 -15.73
N THR A 21 6.48 -9.29 -17.05
CA THR A 21 5.87 -10.19 -18.02
C THR A 21 6.36 -11.62 -17.82
N TYR A 22 7.67 -11.78 -17.67
CA TYR A 22 8.25 -13.09 -17.35
C TYR A 22 7.70 -13.66 -16.03
N ALA A 23 7.56 -12.82 -15.01
CA ALA A 23 6.99 -13.22 -13.73
C ALA A 23 5.52 -13.67 -13.86
N VAL A 24 4.71 -12.97 -14.64
CA VAL A 24 3.31 -13.36 -14.91
C VAL A 24 3.22 -14.73 -15.58
N GLU A 25 4.13 -15.02 -16.51
CA GLU A 25 4.13 -16.28 -17.28
C GLU A 25 4.68 -17.48 -16.50
N ASN A 26 5.56 -17.25 -15.51
CA ASN A 26 6.34 -18.31 -14.87
C ASN A 26 6.04 -18.49 -13.37
N LEU A 27 5.41 -17.55 -12.70
CA LEU A 27 5.01 -17.72 -11.31
C LEU A 27 3.70 -18.53 -11.20
N PRO A 28 3.54 -19.31 -10.12
CA PRO A 28 2.27 -19.98 -9.85
C PRO A 28 1.17 -18.96 -9.51
N GLU A 29 -0.07 -19.29 -9.84
CA GLU A 29 -1.24 -18.47 -9.47
C GLU A 29 -1.47 -18.43 -7.96
N VAL A 30 -1.20 -19.53 -7.27
CA VAL A 30 -1.26 -19.60 -5.81
C VAL A 30 0.15 -19.49 -5.26
N ALA A 31 0.37 -18.52 -4.36
CA ALA A 31 1.67 -18.34 -3.74
C ALA A 31 2.11 -19.58 -2.96
N THR A 32 3.38 -19.97 -3.08
CA THR A 32 3.96 -21.15 -2.41
C THR A 32 4.06 -20.98 -0.89
N ALA A 33 4.07 -19.74 -0.41
CA ALA A 33 4.05 -19.39 0.99
C ALA A 33 3.43 -17.99 1.17
N LYS A 34 2.91 -17.70 2.37
CA LYS A 34 2.32 -16.41 2.72
C LYS A 34 3.35 -15.29 2.53
N GLY A 35 2.95 -14.22 1.86
CA GLY A 35 3.81 -13.07 1.55
C GLY A 35 4.73 -13.25 0.33
N ARG A 36 4.70 -14.40 -0.34
CA ARG A 36 5.38 -14.58 -1.62
C ARG A 36 4.56 -14.02 -2.76
N VAL A 37 5.25 -13.44 -3.75
CA VAL A 37 4.63 -12.95 -4.98
C VAL A 37 4.14 -14.14 -5.81
N ASN A 38 2.97 -14.01 -6.41
CA ASN A 38 2.37 -14.96 -7.35
C ASN A 38 2.09 -14.28 -8.70
N ALA A 39 1.59 -15.04 -9.67
CA ALA A 39 1.29 -14.53 -11.00
C ALA A 39 0.29 -13.34 -10.97
N TRP A 40 -0.74 -13.39 -10.12
CA TRP A 40 -1.74 -12.33 -9.99
C TRP A 40 -1.15 -11.04 -9.42
N GLY A 41 -0.26 -11.15 -8.42
CA GLY A 41 0.49 -10.02 -7.89
C GLY A 41 1.39 -9.37 -8.95
N ALA A 42 2.14 -10.19 -9.70
CA ALA A 42 2.97 -9.70 -10.81
C ALA A 42 2.12 -9.01 -11.89
N LYS A 43 0.95 -9.56 -12.24
CA LYS A 43 0.02 -9.00 -13.22
C LYS A 43 -0.56 -7.66 -12.78
N GLY A 44 -0.97 -7.54 -11.52
CA GLY A 44 -1.43 -6.27 -10.96
C GLY A 44 -0.35 -5.19 -10.95
N MET A 45 0.91 -5.56 -10.64
CA MET A 45 2.03 -4.63 -10.73
C MET A 45 2.32 -4.23 -12.17
N LEU A 46 2.28 -5.17 -13.12
CA LEU A 46 2.46 -4.88 -14.55
C LEU A 46 1.39 -3.91 -15.06
N ALA A 47 0.13 -4.06 -14.65
CA ALA A 47 -0.94 -3.12 -14.97
C ALA A 47 -0.61 -1.69 -14.48
N LYS A 48 -0.10 -1.55 -13.24
CA LYS A 48 0.35 -0.26 -12.69
C LYS A 48 1.49 0.35 -13.49
N VAL A 49 2.46 -0.45 -13.93
CA VAL A 49 3.60 0.03 -14.72
C VAL A 49 3.13 0.55 -16.08
N TYR A 50 2.25 -0.16 -16.78
CA TYR A 50 1.66 0.33 -18.04
C TYR A 50 0.86 1.62 -17.83
N LEU A 51 0.06 1.70 -16.77
CA LEU A 51 -0.68 2.92 -16.44
C LEU A 51 0.26 4.10 -16.19
N ALA A 52 1.34 3.91 -15.43
CA ALA A 52 2.34 4.94 -15.19
C ALA A 52 3.04 5.36 -16.48
N ARG A 53 3.48 4.40 -17.30
CA ARG A 53 4.15 4.67 -18.57
C ARG A 53 3.28 5.45 -19.55
N SER A 54 1.98 5.19 -19.56
CA SER A 54 1.02 5.87 -20.45
C SER A 54 1.01 7.40 -20.29
N GLY A 55 1.29 7.91 -19.09
CA GLY A 55 1.32 9.34 -18.78
C GLY A 55 2.73 9.96 -18.75
N TRP A 56 3.75 9.16 -18.95
CA TRP A 56 5.15 9.54 -18.74
C TRP A 56 5.64 10.64 -19.69
N LYS A 57 5.25 10.58 -20.95
CA LYS A 57 5.77 11.47 -22.01
C LYS A 57 5.16 12.87 -22.04
N GLY A 58 4.56 13.34 -20.96
CA GLY A 58 4.07 14.71 -20.79
C GLY A 58 3.12 15.20 -21.90
N GLY A 59 1.87 15.40 -21.56
CA GLY A 59 0.87 16.05 -22.41
C GLY A 59 -0.01 15.13 -23.27
N THR A 60 0.44 13.97 -23.70
CA THR A 60 -0.41 13.02 -24.46
C THR A 60 -0.31 11.65 -23.83
N ARG A 61 -1.45 11.05 -23.47
CA ARG A 61 -1.49 9.69 -22.94
C ARG A 61 -1.28 8.66 -24.05
N ASP A 62 -0.50 7.64 -23.78
CA ASP A 62 -0.36 6.49 -24.67
C ASP A 62 -1.57 5.56 -24.50
N ASN A 63 -2.42 5.53 -25.50
CA ASN A 63 -3.65 4.74 -25.49
C ASN A 63 -3.38 3.22 -25.53
N ALA A 64 -2.29 2.78 -26.15
CA ALA A 64 -1.93 1.35 -26.18
C ALA A 64 -1.55 0.87 -24.80
N ASP A 65 -0.80 1.65 -24.05
CA ASP A 65 -0.44 1.35 -22.65
C ASP A 65 -1.68 1.38 -21.73
N LEU A 66 -2.61 2.32 -21.96
CA LEU A 66 -3.85 2.37 -21.20
C LEU A 66 -4.74 1.14 -21.42
N GLU A 67 -4.89 0.70 -22.67
CA GLU A 67 -5.65 -0.52 -22.98
C GLU A 67 -4.97 -1.75 -22.40
N LYS A 68 -3.64 -1.83 -22.43
CA LYS A 68 -2.89 -2.92 -21.81
C LYS A 68 -3.03 -2.95 -20.28
N ALA A 69 -2.95 -1.79 -19.64
CA ALA A 69 -3.20 -1.66 -18.20
C ALA A 69 -4.62 -2.12 -17.83
N LYS A 70 -5.61 -1.70 -18.60
CA LYS A 70 -7.02 -2.09 -18.41
C LYS A 70 -7.25 -3.59 -18.60
N GLU A 71 -6.68 -4.19 -19.65
CA GLU A 71 -6.76 -5.63 -19.92
C GLU A 71 -6.20 -6.44 -18.72
N LEU A 72 -5.00 -6.10 -18.27
CA LEU A 72 -4.33 -6.80 -17.17
C LEU A 72 -5.08 -6.62 -15.85
N ALA A 73 -5.57 -5.42 -15.55
CA ALA A 73 -6.36 -5.15 -14.34
C ALA A 73 -7.71 -5.90 -14.37
N ALA A 74 -8.39 -5.91 -15.51
CA ALA A 74 -9.64 -6.64 -15.68
C ALA A 74 -9.46 -8.15 -15.50
N ASP A 75 -8.36 -8.70 -16.00
CA ASP A 75 -8.04 -10.11 -15.82
C ASP A 75 -7.81 -10.47 -14.34
N VAL A 76 -7.07 -9.62 -13.60
CA VAL A 76 -6.94 -9.79 -12.14
C VAL A 76 -8.30 -9.76 -11.45
N ILE A 77 -9.14 -8.76 -11.74
CA ILE A 77 -10.45 -8.59 -11.10
C ILE A 77 -11.37 -9.79 -11.38
N ASN A 78 -11.40 -10.26 -12.61
CA ASN A 78 -12.37 -11.27 -13.04
C ASN A 78 -11.92 -12.71 -12.76
N ASN A 79 -10.62 -12.99 -12.75
CA ASN A 79 -10.11 -14.35 -12.80
C ASN A 79 -9.23 -14.75 -11.59
N SER A 80 -8.73 -13.80 -10.79
CA SER A 80 -7.85 -14.14 -9.67
C SER A 80 -8.57 -14.75 -8.46
N GLY A 81 -9.88 -14.57 -8.34
CA GLY A 81 -10.63 -14.90 -7.13
C GLY A 81 -10.41 -13.93 -5.97
N ILE A 82 -9.61 -12.89 -6.16
CA ILE A 82 -9.34 -11.83 -5.15
C ILE A 82 -10.53 -10.88 -5.12
N SER A 83 -10.99 -10.55 -3.93
CA SER A 83 -12.08 -9.60 -3.69
C SER A 83 -11.69 -8.53 -2.69
N LEU A 84 -12.39 -7.40 -2.73
CA LEU A 84 -12.21 -6.36 -1.72
C LEU A 84 -12.53 -6.90 -0.33
N TYR A 85 -11.78 -6.45 0.65
CA TYR A 85 -11.99 -6.82 2.04
C TYR A 85 -13.25 -6.14 2.56
N GLU A 86 -14.08 -6.89 3.30
CA GLU A 86 -15.40 -6.40 3.71
C GLU A 86 -15.32 -5.18 4.62
N ASN A 87 -14.39 -5.19 5.56
CA ASN A 87 -14.20 -4.08 6.50
C ASN A 87 -12.94 -3.30 6.12
N TYR A 88 -13.11 -2.08 5.61
CA TYR A 88 -12.01 -1.22 5.20
C TYR A 88 -10.98 -0.95 6.31
N GLU A 89 -11.43 -0.73 7.56
CA GLU A 89 -10.53 -0.49 8.69
C GLU A 89 -9.61 -1.68 8.99
N ASP A 90 -10.11 -2.90 8.77
CA ASP A 90 -9.34 -4.11 9.05
C ASP A 90 -8.13 -4.31 8.13
N LEU A 91 -8.11 -3.65 6.96
CA LEU A 91 -6.94 -3.64 6.07
C LEU A 91 -5.66 -3.11 6.75
N PHE A 92 -5.82 -2.23 7.72
CA PHE A 92 -4.71 -1.53 8.39
C PHE A 92 -4.33 -2.14 9.73
N LYS A 93 -5.03 -3.17 10.18
CA LYS A 93 -4.74 -3.85 11.46
C LYS A 93 -3.72 -4.97 11.27
N TYR A 94 -2.70 -5.01 12.12
CA TYR A 94 -1.62 -6.00 12.06
C TYR A 94 -2.08 -7.45 11.93
N LYS A 95 -3.14 -7.84 12.66
CA LYS A 95 -3.70 -9.20 12.63
C LYS A 95 -4.26 -9.60 11.26
N HIS A 96 -4.54 -8.63 10.38
CA HIS A 96 -5.05 -8.81 9.04
C HIS A 96 -3.97 -8.63 7.95
N ASN A 97 -2.69 -8.57 8.32
CA ASN A 97 -1.60 -8.54 7.35
C ASN A 97 -1.66 -9.74 6.40
N ASN A 98 -1.35 -9.50 5.12
CA ASN A 98 -1.52 -10.48 4.05
C ASN A 98 -2.97 -10.97 3.93
N ASN A 99 -3.92 -10.05 4.04
CA ASN A 99 -5.34 -10.33 3.84
C ASN A 99 -5.64 -10.75 2.38
N PRO A 100 -6.84 -11.32 2.12
CA PRO A 100 -7.20 -11.80 0.79
C PRO A 100 -7.21 -10.74 -0.33
N GLU A 101 -7.35 -9.44 0.00
CA GLU A 101 -7.30 -8.33 -0.97
C GLU A 101 -5.87 -8.03 -1.43
N SER A 102 -4.85 -8.41 -0.66
CA SER A 102 -3.46 -8.06 -0.94
C SER A 102 -2.89 -8.82 -2.13
N LEU A 103 -2.63 -8.11 -3.22
CA LEU A 103 -1.93 -8.65 -4.41
C LEU A 103 -0.44 -8.85 -4.15
N ILE A 104 0.20 -7.81 -3.60
CA ILE A 104 1.61 -7.81 -3.19
C ILE A 104 1.72 -7.07 -1.88
N ALA A 105 2.41 -7.65 -0.91
CA ALA A 105 2.71 -6.99 0.35
C ALA A 105 4.19 -7.16 0.71
N MET A 106 4.87 -6.04 0.98
CA MET A 106 6.23 -6.08 1.49
C MET A 106 6.22 -6.64 2.90
N GLN A 107 7.03 -7.67 3.13
CA GLN A 107 7.10 -8.35 4.43
C GLN A 107 8.15 -7.67 5.30
N TRP A 108 7.73 -7.16 6.44
CA TRP A 108 8.57 -6.52 7.43
C TRP A 108 8.69 -7.38 8.70
N VAL A 109 9.83 -7.34 9.36
CA VAL A 109 10.03 -8.00 10.65
C VAL A 109 9.66 -7.01 11.75
N PRO A 110 8.68 -7.34 12.62
CA PRO A 110 8.35 -6.49 13.75
C PRO A 110 9.55 -6.32 14.69
N LEU A 111 9.79 -5.10 15.16
CA LEU A 111 10.89 -4.76 16.07
C LEU A 111 12.29 -5.17 15.57
N GLY A 112 12.44 -5.36 14.26
CA GLY A 112 13.72 -5.63 13.63
C GLY A 112 14.62 -4.40 13.62
N ASP A 113 15.91 -4.64 13.32
CA ASP A 113 16.88 -3.56 13.12
C ASP A 113 16.47 -2.65 11.95
N TRP A 114 17.07 -1.48 11.90
CA TRP A 114 16.93 -0.54 10.79
C TRP A 114 17.17 -1.25 9.45
N GLY A 115 16.21 -1.10 8.54
CA GLY A 115 16.23 -1.72 7.21
C GLY A 115 15.45 -3.03 7.09
N VAL A 116 15.00 -3.63 8.19
CA VAL A 116 14.13 -4.82 8.16
C VAL A 116 12.76 -4.59 8.80
N CYS A 117 12.56 -3.46 9.50
CA CYS A 117 11.26 -3.06 10.06
C CYS A 117 10.60 -1.96 9.21
N ASN A 118 9.28 -1.84 9.33
CA ASN A 118 8.54 -0.74 8.73
C ASN A 118 8.51 0.44 9.72
N THR A 119 9.16 1.54 9.35
CA THR A 119 9.21 2.76 10.18
C THR A 119 8.07 3.74 9.90
N LEU A 120 7.21 3.47 8.92
CA LEU A 120 6.15 4.38 8.50
C LEU A 120 5.19 4.75 9.66
N LEU A 121 4.91 3.79 10.55
CA LEU A 121 4.09 4.06 11.72
C LEU A 121 4.73 5.11 12.65
N ALA A 122 6.04 5.07 12.83
CA ALA A 122 6.76 6.06 13.65
C ALA A 122 6.71 7.46 13.03
N ASP A 123 6.70 7.55 11.71
CA ASP A 123 6.57 8.82 10.97
C ASP A 123 5.16 9.41 11.02
N LEU A 124 4.14 8.56 11.00
CA LEU A 124 2.73 8.96 10.90
C LEU A 124 2.06 9.14 12.27
N ALA A 125 2.53 8.45 13.31
CA ALA A 125 1.90 8.52 14.64
C ALA A 125 2.15 9.86 15.32
N GLY A 126 1.10 10.45 15.88
CA GLY A 126 1.18 11.74 16.57
C GLY A 126 1.86 11.67 17.94
N ASN A 127 1.84 10.51 18.61
CA ASN A 127 2.50 10.29 19.89
C ASN A 127 2.81 8.81 20.15
N SER A 128 3.67 8.53 21.13
CA SER A 128 4.14 7.17 21.44
C SER A 128 3.06 6.23 21.97
N LYS A 129 1.95 6.74 22.52
CA LYS A 129 0.83 5.90 22.96
C LYS A 129 0.19 5.19 21.76
N MET A 130 0.15 5.83 20.59
CA MET A 130 -0.40 5.25 19.36
C MET A 130 0.44 4.06 18.85
N THR A 131 1.70 4.00 19.20
CA THR A 131 2.66 2.94 18.79
C THR A 131 2.95 1.92 19.88
N GLY A 132 2.23 1.97 21.01
CA GLY A 132 2.48 1.07 22.14
C GLY A 132 3.77 1.39 22.90
N GLY A 133 4.18 2.66 22.94
CA GLY A 133 5.37 3.12 23.65
C GLY A 133 6.66 3.15 22.83
N VAL A 134 6.60 2.77 21.55
CA VAL A 134 7.75 2.90 20.64
C VAL A 134 7.94 4.38 20.25
N ASN A 135 9.19 4.83 20.13
CA ASN A 135 9.48 6.20 19.70
C ASN A 135 8.80 6.55 18.39
N VAL A 136 8.28 7.78 18.33
CA VAL A 136 7.65 8.34 17.14
C VAL A 136 8.42 9.58 16.69
N TRP A 137 8.41 9.82 15.38
CA TRP A 137 9.02 11.01 14.78
C TRP A 137 7.99 12.04 14.36
N SER A 138 6.74 11.61 14.15
CA SER A 138 5.64 12.50 13.76
C SER A 138 5.97 13.39 12.56
N SER A 139 6.71 12.84 11.60
CA SER A 139 7.26 13.58 10.46
C SER A 139 6.18 14.03 9.46
N TYR A 140 5.09 13.29 9.40
CA TYR A 140 3.98 13.54 8.46
C TYR A 140 2.67 13.66 9.22
N GLN A 141 1.98 14.75 8.99
CA GLN A 141 0.68 15.04 9.60
C GLN A 141 -0.39 15.17 8.51
N ALA A 142 -1.61 14.78 8.82
CA ALA A 142 -2.75 15.03 7.95
C ALA A 142 -3.10 16.51 7.92
N SER A 143 -3.34 17.07 6.73
CA SER A 143 -3.86 18.43 6.62
C SER A 143 -5.36 18.46 6.87
N ILE A 144 -5.85 19.59 7.40
CA ILE A 144 -7.29 19.84 7.56
C ILE A 144 -8.00 19.77 6.21
N ASP A 145 -7.35 20.28 5.14
CA ASP A 145 -7.90 20.23 3.78
C ASP A 145 -8.16 18.79 3.34
N MET A 146 -7.26 17.86 3.65
CA MET A 146 -7.46 16.46 3.31
C MET A 146 -8.66 15.84 4.04
N LEU A 147 -8.83 16.18 5.32
CA LEU A 147 -10.02 15.75 6.10
C LEU A 147 -11.33 16.26 5.49
N GLN A 148 -11.32 17.50 4.97
CA GLN A 148 -12.49 18.13 4.36
C GLN A 148 -12.85 17.57 2.97
N GLN A 149 -11.92 16.86 2.31
CA GLN A 149 -12.19 16.21 1.02
C GLN A 149 -13.07 14.95 1.14
N TYR A 150 -13.20 14.38 2.35
CA TYR A 150 -14.12 13.26 2.55
C TYR A 150 -15.56 13.73 2.52
N GLU A 151 -16.41 13.03 1.77
CA GLU A 151 -17.86 13.27 1.79
C GLU A 151 -18.42 13.07 3.20
N LEU A 152 -19.42 13.86 3.57
CA LEU A 152 -20.02 13.84 4.91
C LEU A 152 -20.49 12.43 5.35
N GLY A 153 -20.93 11.60 4.40
CA GLY A 153 -21.34 10.22 4.67
C GLY A 153 -20.22 9.20 4.75
N ASP A 154 -19.00 9.54 4.30
CA ASP A 154 -17.86 8.62 4.26
C ASP A 154 -17.07 8.61 5.57
N THR A 155 -17.76 8.29 6.64
CA THR A 155 -17.16 8.22 7.99
C THR A 155 -16.27 6.99 8.17
N ILE A 156 -16.54 5.89 7.48
CA ILE A 156 -15.80 4.63 7.61
C ILE A 156 -14.36 4.82 7.12
N ARG A 157 -14.16 5.26 5.88
CA ARG A 157 -12.82 5.47 5.33
C ARG A 157 -12.07 6.59 6.05
N ARG A 158 -12.76 7.70 6.35
CA ARG A 158 -12.19 8.82 7.08
C ARG A 158 -11.65 8.39 8.46
N ASN A 159 -12.46 7.68 9.25
CA ASN A 159 -12.09 7.27 10.60
C ASN A 159 -11.00 6.17 10.61
N ALA A 160 -10.94 5.35 9.56
CA ALA A 160 -9.87 4.37 9.39
C ALA A 160 -8.54 4.98 8.92
N THR A 161 -8.59 6.16 8.28
CA THR A 161 -7.41 6.84 7.75
C THR A 161 -6.80 7.81 8.76
N PHE A 162 -7.63 8.50 9.55
CA PHE A 162 -7.22 9.55 10.47
C PHE A 162 -7.69 9.29 11.89
N CYS A 163 -6.84 9.55 12.86
CA CYS A 163 -7.26 9.67 14.25
C CYS A 163 -7.94 11.02 14.43
N THR A 164 -9.24 10.98 14.69
CA THR A 164 -10.05 12.19 14.91
C THR A 164 -10.23 12.47 16.40
N PRO A 165 -10.12 13.74 16.85
CA PRO A 165 -10.28 14.09 18.26
C PRO A 165 -11.61 13.59 18.84
N GLY A 166 -11.55 13.03 20.04
CA GLY A 166 -12.71 12.46 20.74
C GLY A 166 -13.11 11.05 20.30
N THR A 167 -12.46 10.49 19.27
CA THR A 167 -12.75 9.11 18.83
C THR A 167 -11.96 8.10 19.65
N TYR A 168 -12.64 7.03 20.06
CA TYR A 168 -12.05 5.91 20.77
C TYR A 168 -11.64 4.80 19.81
N TYR A 169 -10.41 4.31 19.96
CA TYR A 169 -9.79 3.24 19.16
C TYR A 169 -9.45 2.05 20.05
N SER A 170 -10.27 1.02 20.03
CA SER A 170 -10.11 -0.17 20.88
C SER A 170 -8.87 -1.01 20.57
N TYR A 171 -8.30 -0.86 19.39
CA TYR A 171 -7.14 -1.62 18.89
C TYR A 171 -5.81 -0.86 19.00
N ILE A 172 -5.84 0.39 19.46
CA ILE A 172 -4.63 1.16 19.80
C ILE A 172 -4.45 1.08 21.32
N CYS A 173 -3.23 0.86 21.81
CA CYS A 173 -2.94 0.72 23.25
C CYS A 173 -3.80 -0.35 23.93
N ILE A 174 -3.90 -1.53 23.35
CA ILE A 174 -4.76 -2.63 23.84
C ILE A 174 -4.46 -2.97 25.31
N ALA A 175 -3.19 -2.93 25.73
CA ALA A 175 -2.77 -3.20 27.10
C ALA A 175 -3.38 -2.21 28.13
N ASP A 176 -3.66 -0.98 27.69
CA ASP A 176 -4.25 0.10 28.50
C ASP A 176 -5.77 0.22 28.30
N GLY A 177 -6.39 -0.76 27.63
CA GLY A 177 -7.83 -0.79 27.40
C GLY A 177 -8.31 0.03 26.21
N GLY A 178 -7.42 0.40 25.30
CA GLY A 178 -7.71 1.22 24.13
C GLY A 178 -7.17 2.65 24.24
N TYR A 179 -7.43 3.46 23.21
CA TYR A 179 -6.92 4.81 23.13
C TYR A 179 -8.00 5.79 22.64
N THR A 180 -8.19 6.89 23.35
CA THR A 180 -8.99 8.02 22.86
C THR A 180 -8.05 9.13 22.42
N TYR A 181 -8.15 9.54 21.16
CA TYR A 181 -7.35 10.64 20.64
C TYR A 181 -7.91 11.97 21.13
N ASP A 182 -7.16 12.71 21.90
CA ASP A 182 -7.58 13.99 22.50
C ASP A 182 -7.29 15.21 21.62
N GLY A 183 -6.53 15.02 20.54
CA GLY A 183 -6.13 16.09 19.64
C GLY A 183 -5.02 16.99 20.18
N ALA A 184 -4.52 16.70 21.37
CA ALA A 184 -3.36 17.41 21.94
C ALA A 184 -2.07 16.71 21.45
N THR A 185 -1.18 17.45 20.87
CA THR A 185 0.19 17.04 20.51
C THR A 185 1.16 17.56 21.54
#